data_27b8c7f0c7aad1c9eafeb785a2879b3c
#
_entry.id   27b8c7f0c7aad1c9eafeb785a2879b3c
#
_cell.length_a   1.000
_cell.length_b   1.000
_cell.length_c   1.000
_cell.angle_alpha   90.00
_cell.angle_beta   90.00
_cell.angle_gamma   90.00
#
_symmetry.space_group_name_H-M   'P 1'
#
loop_
_entity.id
_entity.type
_entity.pdbx_description
1 polymer ?
#
loop_
_entity_poly.entity_id
_entity_poly.type
_entity_poly.pdbx_seq_one_letter_code
_entity_poly.pdbx_strand_id
1 'polypeptide(L)'
;MTIAIDSLSRDHARVDEISTSVAGAWHARAVVFAAACVMVGVYWDISWHMTIGRDTFWTPAHLLIQAGGLIAGISSGYVALKTTFAGTPAEREASVSFWGFRAPLGAWVSIWGCAAMVSSAPFDNWWHDAYGLDVQIISPPHMILALGIVAITLGALLLTLARQNQTTDRDQERFAWLFTIAAAFWLLNVWVMLSEYSYKEFMHSGLYYRVSATCYPLVLLTTARANKLRWPATKAAAVYLAITLALMWFLQLFPAEPKLGPIYQRITHMVTMDFPALLIVPAIGLDFIRQPLEGRVRDIALAPILGAVFVAGFLAVEWPFASFLITTQSRNWFFNGNNYVYFMTNQFLERTFQFANWGQWTAPLAPQLGIAVVMGTISAYIGLKWGTWMTRVRR
;
A
#
# COMPACT_ATOMS: atom_id res chain seq x y z
N MET A 1 12.43 -55.69 -5.14
CA MET A 1 12.29 -54.78 -6.33
C MET A 1 11.28 -53.68 -6.11
N THR A 2 10.19 -53.88 -5.38
CA THR A 2 9.13 -52.90 -5.11
C THR A 2 9.57 -51.70 -4.20
N ILE A 3 10.45 -51.95 -3.22
CA ILE A 3 10.93 -50.93 -2.26
C ILE A 3 11.83 -49.88 -2.94
N ALA A 4 12.61 -50.25 -3.96
CA ALA A 4 13.50 -49.36 -4.67
C ALA A 4 12.76 -48.40 -5.63
N ILE A 5 11.60 -48.84 -6.15
CA ILE A 5 10.76 -47.97 -7.05
C ILE A 5 10.01 -46.92 -6.23
N ASP A 6 9.57 -47.27 -5.02
CA ASP A 6 8.85 -46.37 -4.13
C ASP A 6 9.76 -45.28 -3.53
N SER A 7 11.04 -45.57 -3.29
CA SER A 7 12.04 -44.56 -2.88
C SER A 7 12.41 -43.61 -4.00
N LEU A 8 12.56 -44.08 -5.23
CA LEU A 8 12.84 -43.25 -6.41
C LEU A 8 11.67 -42.34 -6.76
N SER A 9 10.43 -42.82 -6.63
CA SER A 9 9.24 -41.98 -6.85
C SER A 9 9.08 -40.89 -5.80
N ARG A 10 9.43 -41.15 -4.54
CA ARG A 10 9.44 -40.14 -3.45
C ARG A 10 10.56 -39.11 -3.62
N ASP A 11 11.74 -39.55 -4.08
CA ASP A 11 12.85 -38.64 -4.36
C ASP A 11 12.58 -37.75 -5.58
N HIS A 12 11.97 -38.26 -6.64
CA HIS A 12 11.52 -37.45 -7.78
C HIS A 12 10.41 -36.46 -7.38
N ALA A 13 9.41 -36.87 -6.62
CA ALA A 13 8.37 -35.97 -6.11
C ALA A 13 8.96 -34.90 -5.20
N ARG A 14 9.96 -35.22 -4.39
CA ARG A 14 10.65 -34.27 -3.51
C ARG A 14 11.57 -33.29 -4.28
N VAL A 15 12.23 -33.75 -5.35
CA VAL A 15 13.04 -32.92 -6.25
C VAL A 15 12.14 -32.00 -7.07
N ASP A 16 10.98 -32.47 -7.53
CA ASP A 16 9.99 -31.66 -8.23
C ASP A 16 9.32 -30.63 -7.29
N GLU A 17 9.04 -30.97 -6.05
CA GLU A 17 8.54 -30.06 -5.01
C GLU A 17 9.56 -28.97 -4.68
N ILE A 18 10.85 -29.30 -4.56
CA ILE A 18 11.95 -28.35 -4.33
C ILE A 18 12.13 -27.44 -5.57
N SER A 19 12.05 -27.99 -6.78
CA SER A 19 12.18 -27.25 -8.04
C SER A 19 11.03 -26.25 -8.23
N THR A 20 9.79 -26.64 -7.94
CA THR A 20 8.62 -25.75 -8.03
C THR A 20 8.63 -24.65 -6.96
N SER A 21 9.14 -24.95 -5.76
CA SER A 21 9.29 -23.98 -4.67
C SER A 21 10.32 -22.89 -5.02
N VAL A 22 11.46 -23.25 -5.58
CA VAL A 22 12.54 -22.31 -5.93
C VAL A 22 12.20 -21.46 -7.15
N ALA A 23 11.61 -22.06 -8.20
CA ALA A 23 11.29 -21.34 -9.45
C ALA A 23 10.22 -20.25 -9.27
N GLY A 24 9.30 -20.38 -8.33
CA GLY A 24 8.29 -19.36 -8.06
C GLY A 24 8.66 -18.35 -6.97
N ALA A 25 9.66 -18.67 -6.14
CA ALA A 25 10.10 -17.80 -5.05
C ALA A 25 10.75 -16.51 -5.55
N TRP A 26 11.57 -16.57 -6.60
CA TRP A 26 12.24 -15.40 -7.17
C TRP A 26 11.23 -14.41 -7.77
N HIS A 27 10.20 -14.92 -8.48
CA HIS A 27 9.20 -14.08 -9.12
C HIS A 27 8.38 -13.29 -8.09
N ALA A 28 7.87 -13.93 -7.04
CA ALA A 28 7.17 -13.24 -5.97
C ALA A 28 8.06 -12.17 -5.31
N ARG A 29 9.34 -12.45 -5.07
CA ARG A 29 10.31 -11.46 -4.55
C ARG A 29 10.55 -10.32 -5.52
N ALA A 30 10.68 -10.61 -6.82
CA ALA A 30 10.89 -9.59 -7.86
C ALA A 30 9.70 -8.61 -7.92
N VAL A 31 8.46 -9.11 -7.84
CA VAL A 31 7.27 -8.25 -7.87
C VAL A 31 7.09 -7.48 -6.55
N VAL A 32 7.44 -8.05 -5.39
CA VAL A 32 7.49 -7.30 -4.12
C VAL A 32 8.55 -6.20 -4.17
N PHE A 33 9.73 -6.48 -4.73
CA PHE A 33 10.76 -5.46 -4.94
C PHE A 33 10.30 -4.38 -5.94
N ALA A 34 9.59 -4.76 -7.00
CA ALA A 34 8.98 -3.82 -7.93
C ALA A 34 7.96 -2.91 -7.23
N ALA A 35 7.09 -3.49 -6.38
CA ALA A 35 6.14 -2.72 -5.57
C ALA A 35 6.87 -1.76 -4.61
N ALA A 36 8.01 -2.17 -4.03
CA ALA A 36 8.85 -1.30 -3.22
C ALA A 36 9.40 -0.12 -4.05
N CYS A 37 9.97 -0.38 -5.24
CA CYS A 37 10.45 0.68 -6.13
C CYS A 37 9.33 1.67 -6.49
N VAL A 38 8.14 1.16 -6.84
CA VAL A 38 6.98 2.01 -7.15
C VAL A 38 6.60 2.87 -5.95
N MET A 39 6.41 2.30 -4.77
CA MET A 39 5.93 3.04 -3.60
C MET A 39 6.96 4.02 -3.04
N VAL A 40 8.25 3.66 -3.06
CA VAL A 40 9.36 4.57 -2.72
C VAL A 40 9.43 5.71 -3.72
N GLY A 41 9.31 5.39 -5.02
CA GLY A 41 9.30 6.37 -6.10
C GLY A 41 8.14 7.36 -5.97
N VAL A 42 6.92 6.90 -5.72
CA VAL A 42 5.73 7.75 -5.51
C VAL A 42 5.91 8.68 -4.30
N TYR A 43 6.39 8.13 -3.17
CA TYR A 43 6.65 8.96 -1.99
C TYR A 43 7.70 10.05 -2.26
N TRP A 44 8.76 9.69 -2.97
CA TRP A 44 9.83 10.61 -3.38
C TRP A 44 9.32 11.65 -4.38
N ASP A 45 8.48 11.26 -5.31
CA ASP A 45 7.89 12.14 -6.31
C ASP A 45 7.00 13.22 -5.68
N ILE A 46 6.13 12.84 -4.76
CA ILE A 46 5.34 13.80 -3.98
C ILE A 46 6.26 14.78 -3.22
N SER A 47 7.31 14.26 -2.58
CA SER A 47 8.32 15.08 -1.91
C SER A 47 9.06 16.01 -2.88
N TRP A 48 9.32 15.55 -4.11
CA TRP A 48 9.92 16.35 -5.18
C TRP A 48 9.03 17.54 -5.57
N HIS A 49 7.75 17.30 -5.80
CA HIS A 49 6.77 18.35 -6.09
C HIS A 49 6.60 19.34 -4.94
N MET A 50 6.58 18.87 -3.71
CA MET A 50 6.48 19.71 -2.50
C MET A 50 7.72 20.62 -2.31
N THR A 51 8.89 20.20 -2.81
CA THR A 51 10.18 20.86 -2.54
C THR A 51 10.69 21.65 -3.74
N ILE A 52 10.79 21.00 -4.90
CA ILE A 52 11.45 21.52 -6.11
C ILE A 52 10.42 22.11 -7.06
N GLY A 53 9.27 21.47 -7.17
CA GLY A 53 8.13 21.87 -7.97
C GLY A 53 8.28 21.56 -9.46
N ARG A 54 9.44 21.88 -10.05
CA ARG A 54 9.69 21.60 -11.46
C ARG A 54 10.19 20.17 -11.66
N ASP A 55 9.52 19.43 -12.51
CA ASP A 55 9.92 18.11 -12.90
C ASP A 55 9.95 17.89 -14.42
N THR A 56 10.39 16.73 -14.83
CA THR A 56 10.33 16.18 -16.18
C THR A 56 10.13 14.68 -16.07
N PHE A 57 9.77 14.02 -17.15
CA PHE A 57 9.72 12.56 -17.20
C PHE A 57 10.99 11.88 -16.65
N TRP A 58 12.16 12.52 -16.83
CA TRP A 58 13.47 11.98 -16.44
C TRP A 58 13.86 12.27 -14.99
N THR A 59 12.97 12.77 -14.15
CA THR A 59 13.28 12.90 -12.71
C THR A 59 13.58 11.54 -12.09
N PRO A 60 14.52 11.46 -11.12
CA PRO A 60 14.88 10.19 -10.51
C PRO A 60 13.71 9.45 -9.87
N ALA A 61 12.75 10.16 -9.30
CA ALA A 61 11.54 9.60 -8.72
C ALA A 61 10.69 8.90 -9.79
N HIS A 62 10.41 9.57 -10.92
CA HIS A 62 9.69 8.98 -12.05
C HIS A 62 10.41 7.75 -12.61
N LEU A 63 11.74 7.82 -12.78
CA LEU A 63 12.53 6.67 -13.24
C LEU A 63 12.41 5.47 -12.30
N LEU A 64 12.40 5.70 -11.00
CA LEU A 64 12.22 4.62 -10.02
C LEU A 64 10.80 4.01 -10.09
N ILE A 65 9.76 4.84 -10.24
CA ILE A 65 8.38 4.38 -10.45
C ILE A 65 8.29 3.50 -11.69
N GLN A 66 8.79 3.99 -12.83
CA GLN A 66 8.73 3.27 -14.11
C GLN A 66 9.60 1.99 -14.10
N ALA A 67 10.78 2.03 -13.47
CA ALA A 67 11.62 0.84 -13.30
C ALA A 67 10.89 -0.23 -12.49
N GLY A 68 10.18 0.13 -11.42
CA GLY A 68 9.33 -0.80 -10.68
C GLY A 68 8.26 -1.42 -11.56
N GLY A 69 7.54 -0.61 -12.35
CA GLY A 69 6.55 -1.09 -13.32
C GLY A 69 7.14 -2.09 -14.31
N LEU A 70 8.29 -1.77 -14.90
CA LEU A 70 8.99 -2.63 -15.86
C LEU A 70 9.49 -3.94 -15.23
N ILE A 71 10.06 -3.90 -14.02
CA ILE A 71 10.49 -5.11 -13.30
C ILE A 71 9.30 -6.04 -13.07
N ALA A 72 8.17 -5.52 -12.62
CA ALA A 72 6.95 -6.31 -12.42
C ALA A 72 6.44 -6.90 -13.73
N GLY A 73 6.36 -6.10 -14.79
CA GLY A 73 5.86 -6.52 -16.10
C GLY A 73 6.76 -7.55 -16.78
N ILE A 74 8.07 -7.30 -16.84
CA ILE A 74 9.05 -8.20 -17.49
C ILE A 74 9.13 -9.52 -16.74
N SER A 75 9.24 -9.50 -15.40
CA SER A 75 9.32 -10.74 -14.62
C SER A 75 8.02 -11.56 -14.73
N SER A 76 6.87 -10.91 -14.72
CA SER A 76 5.57 -11.57 -14.86
C SER A 76 5.34 -12.06 -16.31
N GLY A 77 5.74 -11.29 -17.32
CA GLY A 77 5.71 -11.68 -18.74
C GLY A 77 6.59 -12.90 -19.00
N TYR A 78 7.80 -12.93 -18.45
CA TYR A 78 8.66 -14.10 -18.53
C TYR A 78 7.98 -15.35 -17.94
N VAL A 79 7.37 -15.22 -16.75
CA VAL A 79 6.65 -16.35 -16.13
C VAL A 79 5.46 -16.78 -16.97
N ALA A 80 4.72 -15.84 -17.59
CA ALA A 80 3.61 -16.16 -18.47
C ALA A 80 4.07 -16.96 -19.70
N LEU A 81 5.14 -16.53 -20.37
CA LEU A 81 5.70 -17.24 -21.52
C LEU A 81 6.25 -18.61 -21.11
N LYS A 82 7.04 -18.68 -20.04
CA LYS A 82 7.58 -19.95 -19.50
C LYS A 82 6.45 -20.93 -19.18
N THR A 83 5.44 -20.49 -18.41
CA THR A 83 4.34 -21.40 -18.01
C THR A 83 3.52 -21.89 -19.22
N THR A 84 3.36 -21.03 -20.23
CA THR A 84 2.61 -21.38 -21.44
C THR A 84 3.33 -22.41 -22.28
N PHE A 85 4.60 -22.17 -22.61
CA PHE A 85 5.33 -22.95 -23.62
C PHE A 85 6.18 -24.07 -23.01
N ALA A 86 6.72 -23.89 -21.81
CA ALA A 86 7.64 -24.80 -21.14
C ALA A 86 7.21 -25.20 -19.72
N GLY A 87 6.00 -24.84 -19.29
CA GLY A 87 5.51 -25.12 -17.94
C GLY A 87 5.24 -26.61 -17.72
N THR A 88 5.52 -27.08 -16.51
CA THR A 88 5.13 -28.42 -16.05
C THR A 88 3.60 -28.53 -15.93
N PRO A 89 3.03 -29.75 -15.91
CA PRO A 89 1.60 -29.91 -15.65
C PRO A 89 1.12 -29.21 -14.36
N ALA A 90 1.90 -29.28 -13.29
CA ALA A 90 1.60 -28.63 -12.01
C ALA A 90 1.61 -27.10 -12.12
N GLU A 91 2.60 -26.50 -12.81
CA GLU A 91 2.65 -25.06 -13.06
C GLU A 91 1.44 -24.58 -13.89
N ARG A 92 1.04 -25.36 -14.89
CA ARG A 92 -0.15 -25.04 -15.72
C ARG A 92 -1.45 -25.19 -14.92
N GLU A 93 -1.58 -26.16 -14.06
CA GLU A 93 -2.72 -26.32 -13.17
C GLU A 93 -2.83 -25.18 -12.15
N ALA A 94 -1.69 -24.72 -11.61
CA ALA A 94 -1.59 -23.58 -10.70
C ALA A 94 -1.64 -22.22 -11.39
N SER A 95 -2.07 -22.14 -12.66
CA SER A 95 -2.14 -20.94 -13.47
C SER A 95 -3.56 -20.61 -13.93
N VAL A 96 -3.78 -19.35 -14.30
CA VAL A 96 -4.99 -18.85 -14.96
C VAL A 96 -4.70 -18.69 -16.45
N SER A 97 -5.60 -19.17 -17.31
CA SER A 97 -5.50 -18.99 -18.76
C SER A 97 -6.16 -17.67 -19.17
N PHE A 98 -5.44 -16.87 -19.97
CA PHE A 98 -5.93 -15.63 -20.55
C PHE A 98 -5.34 -15.44 -21.95
N TRP A 99 -6.19 -15.26 -22.96
CA TRP A 99 -5.79 -15.15 -24.39
C TRP A 99 -4.83 -16.24 -24.88
N GLY A 100 -5.01 -17.48 -24.42
CA GLY A 100 -4.15 -18.60 -24.79
C GLY A 100 -2.84 -18.71 -24.01
N PHE A 101 -2.49 -17.72 -23.21
CA PHE A 101 -1.33 -17.75 -22.31
C PHE A 101 -1.73 -18.19 -20.90
N ARG A 102 -0.77 -18.70 -20.14
CA ARG A 102 -0.96 -19.19 -18.77
C ARG A 102 0.03 -18.54 -17.80
N ALA A 103 -0.48 -17.96 -16.71
CA ALA A 103 0.32 -17.40 -15.64
C ALA A 103 -0.43 -17.43 -14.29
N PRO A 104 0.25 -17.31 -13.14
CA PRO A 104 -0.40 -17.03 -11.86
C PRO A 104 -1.25 -15.76 -11.95
N LEU A 105 -2.36 -15.72 -11.20
CA LEU A 105 -3.27 -14.56 -11.22
C LEU A 105 -2.54 -13.23 -10.91
N GLY A 106 -1.67 -13.22 -9.90
CA GLY A 106 -0.90 -12.02 -9.56
C GLY A 106 0.08 -11.59 -10.66
N ALA A 107 0.57 -12.53 -11.50
CA ALA A 107 1.39 -12.18 -12.65
C ALA A 107 0.56 -11.45 -13.73
N TRP A 108 -0.65 -11.89 -14.01
CA TRP A 108 -1.56 -11.19 -14.91
C TRP A 108 -1.87 -9.77 -14.45
N VAL A 109 -2.18 -9.62 -13.16
CA VAL A 109 -2.44 -8.30 -12.56
C VAL A 109 -1.20 -7.39 -12.69
N SER A 110 0.01 -7.93 -12.47
CA SER A 110 1.26 -7.16 -12.63
C SER A 110 1.55 -6.78 -14.08
N ILE A 111 1.25 -7.65 -15.05
CA ILE A 111 1.40 -7.35 -16.49
C ILE A 111 0.51 -6.17 -16.88
N TRP A 112 -0.76 -6.22 -16.48
CA TRP A 112 -1.70 -5.12 -16.76
C TRP A 112 -1.33 -3.85 -16.00
N GLY A 113 -0.81 -3.96 -14.77
CA GLY A 113 -0.27 -2.84 -14.02
C GLY A 113 0.90 -2.17 -14.75
N CYS A 114 1.85 -2.96 -15.25
CA CYS A 114 2.95 -2.46 -16.08
C CYS A 114 2.44 -1.78 -17.36
N ALA A 115 1.51 -2.40 -18.08
CA ALA A 115 0.94 -1.82 -19.29
C ALA A 115 0.28 -0.46 -19.03
N ALA A 116 -0.48 -0.34 -17.92
CA ALA A 116 -1.08 0.92 -17.51
C ALA A 116 -0.03 1.98 -17.18
N MET A 117 1.00 1.63 -16.39
CA MET A 117 2.06 2.57 -16.02
C MET A 117 2.86 3.04 -17.24
N VAL A 118 3.28 2.11 -18.11
CA VAL A 118 4.06 2.47 -19.32
C VAL A 118 3.22 3.32 -20.28
N SER A 119 1.91 3.05 -20.42
CA SER A 119 1.04 3.84 -21.30
C SER A 119 0.70 5.22 -20.70
N SER A 120 0.70 5.36 -19.37
CA SER A 120 0.43 6.65 -18.72
C SER A 120 1.50 7.69 -19.06
N ALA A 121 2.76 7.31 -19.16
CA ALA A 121 3.86 8.26 -19.36
C ALA A 121 3.78 9.05 -20.71
N PRO A 122 3.62 8.45 -21.90
CA PRO A 122 3.44 9.22 -23.12
C PRO A 122 2.09 9.95 -23.15
N PHE A 123 1.07 9.41 -22.47
CA PHE A 123 -0.22 10.09 -22.35
C PHE A 123 -0.11 11.35 -21.48
N ASP A 124 0.66 11.31 -20.40
CA ASP A 124 0.92 12.43 -19.54
C ASP A 124 1.69 13.54 -20.27
N ASN A 125 2.74 13.18 -21.00
CA ASN A 125 3.49 14.13 -21.82
C ASN A 125 2.58 14.82 -22.86
N TRP A 126 1.75 14.07 -23.56
CA TRP A 126 0.79 14.61 -24.50
C TRP A 126 -0.26 15.51 -23.81
N TRP A 127 -0.70 15.12 -22.61
CA TRP A 127 -1.66 15.91 -21.83
C TRP A 127 -1.09 17.28 -21.45
N HIS A 128 0.16 17.32 -20.99
CA HIS A 128 0.86 18.56 -20.70
C HIS A 128 1.06 19.44 -21.93
N ASP A 129 1.39 18.87 -23.07
CA ASP A 129 1.52 19.61 -24.32
C ASP A 129 0.19 20.20 -24.83
N ALA A 130 -0.92 19.51 -24.60
CA ALA A 130 -2.24 19.90 -25.07
C ALA A 130 -2.97 20.87 -24.14
N TYR A 131 -2.82 20.72 -22.81
CA TYR A 131 -3.61 21.43 -21.79
C TYR A 131 -2.78 22.25 -20.82
N GLY A 132 -1.48 22.22 -20.92
CA GLY A 132 -0.55 22.88 -20.00
C GLY A 132 -0.15 22.02 -18.80
N LEU A 133 0.68 22.59 -17.92
CA LEU A 133 1.15 21.90 -16.71
C LEU A 133 -0.03 21.50 -15.83
N ASP A 134 -0.05 20.28 -15.42
CA ASP A 134 -1.09 19.70 -14.58
C ASP A 134 -0.96 20.24 -13.15
N VAL A 135 -1.96 21.01 -12.73
CA VAL A 135 -2.00 21.59 -11.38
C VAL A 135 -2.76 20.67 -10.42
N GLN A 136 -3.37 19.61 -10.92
CA GLN A 136 -4.18 18.68 -10.14
C GLN A 136 -3.62 17.28 -10.21
N ILE A 137 -3.46 16.63 -9.05
CA ILE A 137 -3.06 15.22 -8.94
C ILE A 137 -4.04 14.31 -9.69
N ILE A 138 -5.33 14.66 -9.74
CA ILE A 138 -6.37 13.88 -10.41
C ILE A 138 -6.51 14.35 -11.85
N SER A 139 -5.63 13.86 -12.74
CA SER A 139 -5.74 13.99 -14.19
C SER A 139 -5.94 12.61 -14.83
N PRO A 140 -6.46 12.51 -16.08
CA PRO A 140 -6.63 11.23 -16.75
C PRO A 140 -5.35 10.37 -16.85
N PRO A 141 -4.17 10.90 -17.22
CA PRO A 141 -2.94 10.11 -17.22
C PRO A 141 -2.51 9.66 -15.81
N HIS A 142 -2.62 10.53 -14.79
CA HIS A 142 -2.32 10.18 -13.41
C HIS A 142 -3.28 9.10 -12.87
N MET A 143 -4.55 9.09 -13.28
CA MET A 143 -5.49 8.02 -12.91
C MET A 143 -5.09 6.67 -13.51
N ILE A 144 -4.60 6.64 -14.75
CA ILE A 144 -4.08 5.41 -15.36
C ILE A 144 -2.82 4.94 -14.62
N LEU A 145 -1.92 5.86 -14.28
CA LEU A 145 -0.73 5.57 -13.47
C LEU A 145 -1.12 4.99 -12.11
N ALA A 146 -2.06 5.61 -11.40
CA ALA A 146 -2.55 5.16 -10.10
C ALA A 146 -3.16 3.75 -10.17
N LEU A 147 -3.96 3.45 -11.19
CA LEU A 147 -4.49 2.10 -11.41
C LEU A 147 -3.37 1.09 -11.66
N GLY A 148 -2.32 1.48 -12.39
CA GLY A 148 -1.13 0.65 -12.59
C GLY A 148 -0.37 0.36 -11.29
N ILE A 149 -0.18 1.37 -10.44
CA ILE A 149 0.44 1.25 -9.12
C ILE A 149 -0.36 0.31 -8.22
N VAL A 150 -1.69 0.49 -8.16
CA VAL A 150 -2.59 -0.41 -7.42
C VAL A 150 -2.49 -1.83 -7.94
N ALA A 151 -2.45 -2.03 -9.27
CA ALA A 151 -2.35 -3.35 -9.88
C ALA A 151 -1.02 -4.03 -9.53
N ILE A 152 0.13 -3.34 -9.56
CA ILE A 152 1.42 -3.93 -9.20
C ILE A 152 1.47 -4.31 -7.72
N THR A 153 1.00 -3.45 -6.83
CA THR A 153 0.94 -3.76 -5.40
C THR A 153 -0.02 -4.91 -5.09
N LEU A 154 -1.16 -4.98 -5.79
CA LEU A 154 -2.09 -6.11 -5.71
C LEU A 154 -1.48 -7.40 -6.29
N GLY A 155 -0.75 -7.31 -7.40
CA GLY A 155 -0.01 -8.42 -7.98
C GLY A 155 1.00 -9.02 -7.00
N ALA A 156 1.75 -8.17 -6.28
CA ALA A 156 2.67 -8.59 -5.23
C ALA A 156 1.95 -9.32 -4.08
N LEU A 157 0.80 -8.80 -3.64
CA LEU A 157 -0.06 -9.46 -2.65
C LEU A 157 -0.51 -10.84 -3.11
N LEU A 158 -1.06 -10.96 -4.32
CA LEU A 158 -1.60 -12.21 -4.85
C LEU A 158 -0.52 -13.27 -5.06
N LEU A 159 0.68 -12.87 -5.56
CA LEU A 159 1.79 -13.80 -5.76
C LEU A 159 2.35 -14.34 -4.46
N THR A 160 2.58 -13.46 -3.48
CA THR A 160 3.09 -13.87 -2.16
C THR A 160 2.08 -14.73 -1.42
N LEU A 161 0.80 -14.38 -1.51
CA LEU A 161 -0.30 -15.13 -0.93
C LEU A 161 -0.47 -16.53 -1.56
N ALA A 162 -0.44 -16.62 -2.89
CA ALA A 162 -0.52 -17.91 -3.59
C ALA A 162 0.61 -18.84 -3.13
N ARG A 163 1.83 -18.33 -2.98
CA ARG A 163 2.97 -19.08 -2.44
C ARG A 163 2.79 -19.47 -0.99
N GLN A 164 2.35 -18.55 -0.13
CA GLN A 164 2.00 -18.88 1.25
C GLN A 164 0.98 -20.04 1.35
N ASN A 165 -0.01 -20.05 0.43
CA ASN A 165 -1.08 -21.05 0.44
C ASN A 165 -0.68 -22.39 -0.23
N GLN A 166 0.43 -22.41 -0.97
CA GLN A 166 0.98 -23.62 -1.64
C GLN A 166 2.09 -24.30 -0.83
N THR A 167 2.74 -23.59 0.09
CA THR A 167 3.89 -24.06 0.86
C THR A 167 3.51 -24.41 2.29
N THR A 168 4.40 -25.13 2.98
CA THR A 168 4.28 -25.51 4.39
C THR A 168 5.51 -25.06 5.18
N ASP A 169 5.43 -25.17 6.51
CA ASP A 169 6.54 -24.97 7.43
C ASP A 169 7.30 -23.64 7.27
N ARG A 170 8.63 -23.71 7.20
CA ARG A 170 9.50 -22.52 7.12
C ARG A 170 9.26 -21.67 5.86
N ASP A 171 8.95 -22.30 4.74
CA ASP A 171 8.70 -21.57 3.50
C ASP A 171 7.34 -20.86 3.53
N GLN A 172 6.34 -21.46 4.16
CA GLN A 172 5.06 -20.78 4.41
C GLN A 172 5.26 -19.51 5.25
N GLU A 173 6.06 -19.59 6.31
CA GLU A 173 6.36 -18.44 7.16
C GLU A 173 7.10 -17.33 6.38
N ARG A 174 8.09 -17.69 5.54
CA ARG A 174 8.81 -16.74 4.68
C ARG A 174 7.86 -16.01 3.73
N PHE A 175 6.95 -16.73 3.08
CA PHE A 175 5.97 -16.11 2.18
C PHE A 175 4.90 -15.32 2.94
N ALA A 176 4.53 -15.71 4.15
CA ALA A 176 3.66 -14.94 5.01
C ALA A 176 4.30 -13.60 5.42
N TRP A 177 5.60 -13.54 5.64
CA TRP A 177 6.33 -12.29 5.83
C TRP A 177 6.40 -11.44 4.55
N LEU A 178 6.63 -12.05 3.38
CA LEU A 178 6.59 -11.33 2.11
C LEU A 178 5.19 -10.76 1.82
N PHE A 179 4.14 -11.53 2.14
CA PHE A 179 2.76 -11.05 2.05
C PHE A 179 2.50 -9.88 3.02
N THR A 180 3.06 -9.93 4.24
CA THR A 180 2.99 -8.82 5.20
C THR A 180 3.64 -7.55 4.66
N ILE A 181 4.81 -7.66 4.02
CA ILE A 181 5.51 -6.54 3.38
C ILE A 181 4.69 -5.99 2.20
N ALA A 182 4.12 -6.86 1.37
CA ALA A 182 3.24 -6.43 0.27
C ALA A 182 1.97 -5.73 0.79
N ALA A 183 1.39 -6.20 1.91
CA ALA A 183 0.27 -5.56 2.57
C ALA A 183 0.64 -4.19 3.17
N ALA A 184 1.87 -4.04 3.67
CA ALA A 184 2.38 -2.76 4.14
C ALA A 184 2.51 -1.73 2.99
N PHE A 185 2.95 -2.15 1.80
CA PHE A 185 2.92 -1.28 0.60
C PHE A 185 1.50 -0.92 0.18
N TRP A 186 0.55 -1.81 0.39
CA TRP A 186 -0.86 -1.49 0.15
C TRP A 186 -1.41 -0.48 1.16
N LEU A 187 -1.03 -0.57 2.44
CA LEU A 187 -1.35 0.45 3.45
C LEU A 187 -0.70 1.80 3.09
N LEU A 188 0.54 1.78 2.63
CA LEU A 188 1.24 2.98 2.16
C LEU A 188 0.54 3.61 0.95
N ASN A 189 0.10 2.80 -0.03
CA ASN A 189 -0.66 3.28 -1.17
C ASN A 189 -1.99 3.94 -0.72
N VAL A 190 -2.73 3.30 0.19
CA VAL A 190 -3.96 3.88 0.76
C VAL A 190 -3.65 5.20 1.47
N TRP A 191 -2.59 5.26 2.27
CA TRP A 191 -2.21 6.48 2.98
C TRP A 191 -1.84 7.61 2.02
N VAL A 192 -1.09 7.33 0.95
CA VAL A 192 -0.80 8.32 -0.12
C VAL A 192 -2.08 8.81 -0.78
N MET A 193 -3.03 7.92 -1.10
CA MET A 193 -4.32 8.33 -1.69
C MET A 193 -5.18 9.17 -0.74
N LEU A 194 -5.00 9.02 0.57
CA LEU A 194 -5.73 9.76 1.59
C LEU A 194 -4.98 11.01 2.09
N SER A 195 -3.82 11.33 1.55
CA SER A 195 -2.96 12.43 2.04
C SER A 195 -3.69 13.76 2.13
N GLU A 196 -4.52 14.10 1.14
CA GLU A 196 -5.33 15.33 1.11
C GLU A 196 -6.35 15.45 2.26
N TYR A 197 -6.67 14.35 2.92
CA TYR A 197 -7.58 14.29 4.08
C TYR A 197 -6.84 14.13 5.41
N SER A 198 -5.52 13.94 5.41
CA SER A 198 -4.73 13.55 6.58
C SER A 198 -3.71 14.59 7.02
N TYR A 199 -3.78 15.83 6.52
CA TYR A 199 -2.98 16.93 7.05
C TYR A 199 -3.30 17.13 8.54
N LYS A 200 -2.29 17.48 9.33
CA LYS A 200 -2.41 17.61 10.79
C LYS A 200 -3.55 18.51 11.25
N GLU A 201 -3.85 19.58 10.49
CA GLU A 201 -4.96 20.48 10.76
C GLU A 201 -6.35 19.85 10.58
N PHE A 202 -6.47 18.74 9.85
CA PHE A 202 -7.72 18.04 9.61
C PHE A 202 -7.98 16.86 10.56
N MET A 203 -6.99 16.44 11.33
CA MET A 203 -7.06 15.21 12.14
C MET A 203 -8.05 15.29 13.33
N HIS A 204 -8.56 16.47 13.67
CA HIS A 204 -9.68 16.65 14.63
C HIS A 204 -11.05 16.72 13.96
N SER A 205 -11.13 16.57 12.64
CA SER A 205 -12.41 16.59 11.93
C SER A 205 -13.05 15.19 11.83
N GLY A 206 -14.37 15.16 11.83
CA GLY A 206 -15.11 13.91 11.62
C GLY A 206 -14.88 13.29 10.25
N LEU A 207 -14.55 14.09 9.22
CA LEU A 207 -14.26 13.63 7.87
C LEU A 207 -12.98 12.78 7.83
N TYR A 208 -11.93 13.18 8.55
CA TYR A 208 -10.70 12.40 8.70
C TYR A 208 -10.98 10.97 9.19
N TYR A 209 -11.78 10.84 10.27
CA TYR A 209 -12.15 9.52 10.81
C TYR A 209 -13.04 8.71 9.86
N ARG A 210 -13.95 9.36 9.13
CA ARG A 210 -14.81 8.69 8.15
C ARG A 210 -14.00 8.09 7.00
N VAL A 211 -13.12 8.88 6.40
CA VAL A 211 -12.28 8.46 5.27
C VAL A 211 -11.33 7.34 5.71
N SER A 212 -10.69 7.50 6.88
CA SER A 212 -9.80 6.49 7.46
C SER A 212 -10.54 5.18 7.76
N ALA A 213 -11.72 5.24 8.36
CA ALA A 213 -12.54 4.07 8.66
C ALA A 213 -13.09 3.36 7.40
N THR A 214 -13.22 4.09 6.28
CA THR A 214 -13.62 3.49 5.00
C THR A 214 -12.51 2.62 4.40
N CYS A 215 -11.24 3.03 4.53
CA CYS A 215 -10.16 2.43 3.77
C CYS A 215 -9.28 1.46 4.59
N TYR A 216 -8.82 1.86 5.78
CA TYR A 216 -7.84 1.06 6.51
C TYR A 216 -8.36 -0.28 7.04
N PRO A 217 -9.59 -0.42 7.60
CA PRO A 217 -10.09 -1.72 8.07
C PRO A 217 -10.16 -2.76 6.95
N LEU A 218 -10.48 -2.34 5.72
CA LEU A 218 -10.49 -3.21 4.54
C LEU A 218 -9.14 -3.92 4.38
N VAL A 219 -8.04 -3.16 4.34
CA VAL A 219 -6.71 -3.72 4.11
C VAL A 219 -6.22 -4.52 5.32
N LEU A 220 -6.39 -3.97 6.53
CA LEU A 220 -5.94 -4.62 7.76
C LEU A 220 -6.65 -5.96 7.99
N LEU A 221 -7.96 -6.04 7.79
CA LEU A 221 -8.74 -7.26 8.03
C LEU A 221 -8.63 -8.25 6.87
N THR A 222 -8.44 -7.79 5.63
CA THR A 222 -8.05 -8.66 4.51
C THR A 222 -6.73 -9.35 4.83
N THR A 223 -5.73 -8.58 5.24
CA THR A 223 -4.41 -9.10 5.62
C THR A 223 -4.52 -10.02 6.83
N ALA A 224 -5.26 -9.63 7.84
CA ALA A 224 -5.45 -10.40 9.06
C ALA A 224 -6.07 -11.79 8.81
N ARG A 225 -7.06 -11.86 7.91
CA ARG A 225 -7.75 -13.11 7.56
C ARG A 225 -6.90 -14.02 6.66
N ALA A 226 -6.16 -13.43 5.71
CA ALA A 226 -5.43 -14.18 4.68
C ALA A 226 -4.05 -14.66 5.13
N ASN A 227 -3.38 -13.95 6.02
CA ASN A 227 -2.01 -14.22 6.46
C ASN A 227 -1.94 -15.36 7.48
N LYS A 228 -0.86 -16.13 7.44
CA LYS A 228 -0.60 -17.27 8.36
C LYS A 228 0.22 -16.89 9.60
N LEU A 229 0.73 -15.66 9.67
CA LEU A 229 1.44 -15.18 10.85
C LEU A 229 0.47 -14.90 12.02
N ARG A 230 1.01 -14.90 13.22
CA ARG A 230 0.31 -14.41 14.41
C ARG A 230 0.33 -12.88 14.42
N TRP A 231 -0.75 -12.21 14.78
CA TRP A 231 -0.90 -10.75 14.79
C TRP A 231 -0.63 -10.08 13.43
N PRO A 232 -1.31 -10.53 12.35
CA PRO A 232 -0.94 -10.13 10.99
C PRO A 232 -1.31 -8.67 10.66
N ALA A 233 -2.43 -8.13 11.14
CA ALA A 233 -2.77 -6.73 10.96
C ALA A 233 -1.75 -5.82 11.67
N THR A 234 -1.39 -6.16 12.90
CA THR A 234 -0.39 -5.43 13.70
C THR A 234 0.97 -5.42 13.01
N LYS A 235 1.42 -6.58 12.49
CA LYS A 235 2.69 -6.69 11.76
C LYS A 235 2.69 -5.86 10.47
N ALA A 236 1.60 -5.90 9.71
CA ALA A 236 1.48 -5.10 8.49
C ALA A 236 1.49 -3.58 8.80
N ALA A 237 0.77 -3.16 9.84
CA ALA A 237 0.79 -1.76 10.29
C ALA A 237 2.17 -1.33 10.80
N ALA A 238 2.90 -2.21 11.51
CA ALA A 238 4.25 -1.92 11.99
C ALA A 238 5.26 -1.79 10.83
N VAL A 239 5.20 -2.68 9.83
CA VAL A 239 6.05 -2.61 8.63
C VAL A 239 5.73 -1.36 7.81
N TYR A 240 4.44 -1.04 7.63
CA TYR A 240 4.00 0.20 6.98
C TYR A 240 4.59 1.43 7.67
N LEU A 241 4.44 1.53 9.00
CA LEU A 241 4.94 2.66 9.76
C LEU A 241 6.48 2.75 9.68
N ALA A 242 7.19 1.62 9.79
CA ALA A 242 8.65 1.59 9.69
C ALA A 242 9.14 2.08 8.31
N ILE A 243 8.51 1.63 7.22
CA ILE A 243 8.85 2.07 5.86
C ILE A 243 8.59 3.56 5.70
N THR A 244 7.42 4.04 6.11
CA THR A 244 7.01 5.43 5.92
C THR A 244 7.88 6.40 6.73
N LEU A 245 8.17 6.05 7.99
CA LEU A 245 9.09 6.85 8.82
C LEU A 245 10.51 6.84 8.26
N ALA A 246 11.00 5.69 7.79
CA ALA A 246 12.31 5.62 7.15
C ALA A 246 12.39 6.54 5.92
N LEU A 247 11.37 6.56 5.07
CA LEU A 247 11.31 7.46 3.92
C LEU A 247 11.24 8.93 4.35
N MET A 248 10.40 9.25 5.32
CA MET A 248 10.25 10.59 5.87
C MET A 248 11.58 11.12 6.43
N TRP A 249 12.27 10.33 7.25
CA TRP A 249 13.54 10.78 7.85
C TRP A 249 14.69 10.80 6.84
N PHE A 250 14.76 9.83 5.93
CA PHE A 250 15.83 9.72 4.95
C PHE A 250 15.80 10.88 3.94
N LEU A 251 14.63 11.21 3.38
CA LEU A 251 14.52 12.27 2.38
C LEU A 251 14.87 13.64 2.95
N GLN A 252 14.52 13.93 4.18
CA GLN A 252 14.87 15.21 4.84
C GLN A 252 16.38 15.44 4.99
N LEU A 253 17.23 14.42 4.79
CA LEU A 253 18.70 14.55 4.84
C LEU A 253 19.28 15.19 3.57
N PHE A 254 18.52 15.23 2.48
CA PHE A 254 19.03 15.72 1.20
C PHE A 254 18.76 17.22 1.04
N PRO A 255 19.79 18.03 0.72
CA PRO A 255 19.59 19.42 0.39
C PRO A 255 18.79 19.54 -0.92
N ALA A 256 17.85 20.47 -0.94
CA ALA A 256 17.02 20.77 -2.10
C ALA A 256 16.48 22.19 -2.02
N GLU A 257 16.25 22.80 -3.17
CA GLU A 257 15.73 24.17 -3.29
C GLU A 257 14.62 24.23 -4.34
N PRO A 258 13.60 25.09 -4.14
CA PRO A 258 12.56 25.32 -5.12
C PRO A 258 13.12 25.84 -6.45
N LYS A 259 12.60 25.31 -7.56
CA LYS A 259 12.95 25.74 -8.92
C LYS A 259 11.74 26.26 -9.71
N LEU A 260 10.57 26.23 -9.11
CA LEU A 260 9.33 26.75 -9.69
C LEU A 260 8.78 27.85 -8.77
N GLY A 261 8.39 28.99 -9.34
CA GLY A 261 7.75 30.11 -8.61
C GLY A 261 6.23 30.00 -8.64
N PRO A 262 5.54 30.75 -7.75
CA PRO A 262 6.08 31.70 -6.77
C PRO A 262 6.66 30.99 -5.53
N ILE A 263 7.72 31.56 -4.95
CA ILE A 263 8.37 31.06 -3.73
C ILE A 263 8.02 32.00 -2.57
N TYR A 264 7.23 31.51 -1.63
CA TYR A 264 6.85 32.27 -0.41
C TYR A 264 7.61 31.77 0.82
N GLN A 265 8.01 30.49 0.83
CA GLN A 265 8.75 29.88 1.94
C GLN A 265 10.15 29.44 1.50
N ARG A 266 11.14 29.75 2.33
CA ARG A 266 12.52 29.29 2.08
C ARG A 266 12.65 27.82 2.50
N ILE A 267 12.96 26.97 1.53
CA ILE A 267 13.23 25.56 1.71
C ILE A 267 14.68 25.25 1.35
N THR A 268 15.36 24.46 2.14
CA THR A 268 16.79 24.11 1.96
C THR A 268 17.03 22.59 1.91
N HIS A 269 16.02 21.80 2.25
CA HIS A 269 16.05 20.33 2.25
C HIS A 269 14.75 19.80 1.70
N MET A 270 14.74 18.51 1.32
CA MET A 270 13.54 17.86 0.83
C MET A 270 12.41 17.93 1.86
N VAL A 271 11.27 18.44 1.43
CA VAL A 271 10.01 18.42 2.19
C VAL A 271 9.34 17.08 1.95
N THR A 272 8.92 16.41 2.99
CA THR A 272 8.28 15.10 2.89
C THR A 272 6.80 15.19 3.21
N MET A 273 6.05 14.14 2.92
CA MET A 273 4.66 14.04 3.34
C MET A 273 4.55 14.15 4.87
N ASP A 274 3.36 14.48 5.38
CA ASP A 274 3.08 14.57 6.82
C ASP A 274 3.36 13.26 7.57
N PHE A 275 3.30 13.30 8.89
CA PHE A 275 3.53 12.13 9.72
C PHE A 275 2.51 11.02 9.37
N PRO A 276 2.94 9.76 9.20
CA PRO A 276 2.05 8.68 8.77
C PRO A 276 0.99 8.34 9.82
N ALA A 277 -0.18 7.90 9.35
CA ALA A 277 -1.26 7.45 10.22
C ALA A 277 -0.82 6.32 11.16
N LEU A 278 -1.11 6.46 12.44
CA LEU A 278 -0.68 5.55 13.53
C LEU A 278 -1.58 4.30 13.59
N LEU A 279 -1.47 3.44 12.59
CA LEU A 279 -2.33 2.26 12.43
C LEU A 279 -2.01 1.11 13.39
N ILE A 280 -0.89 1.14 14.13
CA ILE A 280 -0.49 0.03 15.02
C ILE A 280 -1.53 -0.19 16.13
N VAL A 281 -1.99 0.89 16.78
CA VAL A 281 -2.94 0.77 17.91
C VAL A 281 -4.27 0.16 17.47
N PRO A 282 -4.97 0.69 16.45
CA PRO A 282 -6.19 0.03 15.97
C PRO A 282 -5.93 -1.39 15.44
N ALA A 283 -4.78 -1.67 14.79
CA ALA A 283 -4.45 -3.01 14.30
C ALA A 283 -4.27 -4.04 15.43
N ILE A 284 -3.64 -3.64 16.55
CA ILE A 284 -3.59 -4.47 17.77
C ILE A 284 -5.01 -4.81 18.24
N GLY A 285 -5.89 -3.80 18.33
CA GLY A 285 -7.28 -4.00 18.71
C GLY A 285 -8.02 -4.97 17.77
N LEU A 286 -7.82 -4.81 16.46
CA LEU A 286 -8.41 -5.71 15.45
C LEU A 286 -7.93 -7.15 15.63
N ASP A 287 -6.62 -7.39 15.73
CA ASP A 287 -6.07 -8.73 15.91
C ASP A 287 -6.51 -9.35 17.24
N PHE A 288 -6.52 -8.56 18.32
CA PHE A 288 -6.92 -9.03 19.66
C PHE A 288 -8.38 -9.49 19.71
N ILE A 289 -9.29 -8.72 19.11
CA ILE A 289 -10.73 -9.04 19.11
C ILE A 289 -11.04 -10.14 18.08
N ARG A 290 -10.41 -10.10 16.90
CA ARG A 290 -10.69 -11.06 15.83
C ARG A 290 -10.29 -12.50 16.21
N GLN A 291 -9.07 -12.69 16.73
CA GLN A 291 -8.49 -14.02 16.93
C GLN A 291 -9.39 -14.97 17.75
N PRO A 292 -9.94 -14.59 18.93
CA PRO A 292 -10.80 -15.49 19.69
C PRO A 292 -12.21 -15.66 19.11
N LEU A 293 -12.67 -14.72 18.29
CA LEU A 293 -14.05 -14.72 17.74
C LEU A 293 -14.12 -15.33 16.35
N GLU A 294 -12.99 -15.44 15.65
CA GLU A 294 -12.95 -16.01 14.30
C GLU A 294 -13.41 -17.48 14.29
N GLY A 295 -14.33 -17.81 13.38
CA GLY A 295 -14.95 -19.13 13.32
C GLY A 295 -16.06 -19.39 14.36
N ARG A 296 -16.14 -18.59 15.44
CA ARG A 296 -17.20 -18.67 16.46
C ARG A 296 -18.34 -17.69 16.20
N VAL A 297 -18.02 -16.53 15.64
CA VAL A 297 -18.98 -15.47 15.33
C VAL A 297 -19.06 -15.29 13.82
N ARG A 298 -20.27 -15.13 13.28
CA ARG A 298 -20.47 -14.87 11.84
C ARG A 298 -19.89 -13.50 11.48
N ASP A 299 -19.27 -13.37 10.29
CA ASP A 299 -18.66 -12.12 9.82
C ASP A 299 -19.58 -10.91 9.90
N ILE A 300 -20.88 -11.09 9.64
CA ILE A 300 -21.88 -10.01 9.70
C ILE A 300 -22.06 -9.44 11.12
N ALA A 301 -21.86 -10.26 12.16
CA ALA A 301 -21.92 -9.83 13.56
C ALA A 301 -20.55 -9.40 14.08
N LEU A 302 -19.46 -9.93 13.51
CA LEU A 302 -18.09 -9.56 13.88
C LEU A 302 -17.68 -8.19 13.31
N ALA A 303 -18.12 -7.84 12.10
CA ALA A 303 -17.75 -6.62 11.41
C ALA A 303 -18.10 -5.32 12.18
N PRO A 304 -19.31 -5.16 12.77
CA PRO A 304 -19.61 -3.97 13.59
C PRO A 304 -18.69 -3.81 14.79
N ILE A 305 -18.32 -4.91 15.44
CA ILE A 305 -17.39 -4.90 16.57
C ILE A 305 -16.01 -4.42 16.10
N LEU A 306 -15.50 -4.98 15.00
CA LEU A 306 -14.22 -4.61 14.45
C LEU A 306 -14.19 -3.17 13.90
N GLY A 307 -15.28 -2.72 13.26
CA GLY A 307 -15.42 -1.34 12.83
C GLY A 307 -15.37 -0.34 13.99
N ALA A 308 -16.10 -0.64 15.07
CA ALA A 308 -16.09 0.18 16.28
C ALA A 308 -14.69 0.16 16.98
N VAL A 309 -14.05 -1.02 17.08
CA VAL A 309 -12.70 -1.17 17.63
C VAL A 309 -11.69 -0.37 16.83
N PHE A 310 -11.77 -0.41 15.49
CA PHE A 310 -10.89 0.40 14.65
C PHE A 310 -11.08 1.90 14.92
N VAL A 311 -12.30 2.41 14.87
CA VAL A 311 -12.58 3.84 15.07
C VAL A 311 -12.16 4.29 16.46
N ALA A 312 -12.46 3.50 17.51
CA ALA A 312 -12.09 3.82 18.88
C ALA A 312 -10.55 3.82 19.07
N GLY A 313 -9.86 2.80 18.56
CA GLY A 313 -8.40 2.72 18.66
C GLY A 313 -7.69 3.80 17.85
N PHE A 314 -8.22 4.12 16.65
CA PHE A 314 -7.69 5.16 15.79
C PHE A 314 -7.91 6.55 16.42
N LEU A 315 -9.10 6.83 16.93
CA LEU A 315 -9.40 8.06 17.65
C LEU A 315 -8.50 8.22 18.91
N ALA A 316 -8.33 7.15 19.67
CA ALA A 316 -7.55 7.17 20.90
C ALA A 316 -6.08 7.55 20.69
N VAL A 317 -5.50 7.22 19.54
CA VAL A 317 -4.10 7.55 19.22
C VAL A 317 -3.97 8.81 18.39
N GLU A 318 -4.81 8.99 17.37
CA GLU A 318 -4.67 10.12 16.44
C GLU A 318 -5.10 11.46 17.06
N TRP A 319 -6.12 11.46 17.87
CA TRP A 319 -6.61 12.70 18.51
C TRP A 319 -5.55 13.41 19.36
N PRO A 320 -4.94 12.74 20.38
CA PRO A 320 -3.88 13.36 21.15
C PRO A 320 -2.61 13.62 20.33
N PHE A 321 -2.30 12.76 19.37
CA PHE A 321 -1.15 12.96 18.50
C PHE A 321 -1.31 14.17 17.59
N ALA A 322 -2.48 14.38 17.01
CA ALA A 322 -2.80 15.60 16.26
C ALA A 322 -2.67 16.87 17.12
N SER A 323 -3.16 16.81 18.37
CA SER A 323 -2.99 17.93 19.32
C SER A 323 -1.52 18.24 19.58
N PHE A 324 -0.65 17.22 19.58
CA PHE A 324 0.79 17.41 19.68
C PHE A 324 1.39 17.98 18.39
N LEU A 325 0.98 17.51 17.22
CA LEU A 325 1.55 17.88 15.92
C LEU A 325 1.35 19.38 15.56
N ILE A 326 0.34 20.04 16.10
CA ILE A 326 0.15 21.49 15.89
C ILE A 326 0.98 22.35 16.84
N THR A 327 1.65 21.77 17.85
CA THR A 327 2.45 22.51 18.82
C THR A 327 3.86 22.82 18.30
N THR A 328 4.56 23.73 19.00
CA THR A 328 5.96 24.06 18.69
C THR A 328 6.92 22.90 18.95
N GLN A 329 6.59 21.98 19.87
CA GLN A 329 7.41 20.82 20.21
C GLN A 329 7.53 19.79 19.08
N SER A 330 6.53 19.70 18.20
CA SER A 330 6.58 18.82 17.03
C SER A 330 7.38 19.41 15.86
N ARG A 331 7.71 20.70 15.90
CA ARG A 331 8.40 21.42 14.83
C ARG A 331 9.89 21.07 14.75
N ASN A 332 10.16 19.82 14.47
CA ASN A 332 11.51 19.29 14.36
C ASN A 332 11.56 18.19 13.30
N TRP A 333 12.75 17.78 12.95
CA TRP A 333 13.02 16.73 11.95
C TRP A 333 12.32 15.41 12.26
N PHE A 334 12.25 15.00 13.52
CA PHE A 334 11.71 13.70 13.91
C PHE A 334 10.20 13.58 13.67
N PHE A 335 9.44 14.62 14.08
CA PHE A 335 7.98 14.65 13.93
C PHE A 335 7.51 15.32 12.66
N ASN A 336 8.42 15.92 11.89
CA ASN A 336 8.11 16.62 10.64
C ASN A 336 7.06 17.76 10.78
N GLY A 337 6.95 18.33 11.97
CA GLY A 337 5.95 19.36 12.26
C GLY A 337 6.21 20.71 11.60
N ASN A 338 7.43 20.96 11.06
CA ASN A 338 7.77 22.10 10.21
C ASN A 338 7.53 21.85 8.72
N ASN A 339 6.76 20.81 8.38
CA ASN A 339 6.49 20.49 7.00
C ASN A 339 5.60 21.56 6.35
N TYR A 340 6.12 22.22 5.35
CA TYR A 340 5.41 23.19 4.52
C TYR A 340 6.04 23.28 3.13
N VAL A 341 5.22 23.56 2.14
CA VAL A 341 5.66 23.65 0.74
C VAL A 341 6.13 25.08 0.40
N TYR A 342 7.06 25.22 -0.55
CA TYR A 342 7.67 26.50 -0.92
C TYR A 342 6.68 27.56 -1.41
N PHE A 343 5.57 27.15 -2.02
CA PHE A 343 4.53 28.02 -2.53
C PHE A 343 3.44 28.39 -1.51
N MET A 344 3.56 27.92 -0.27
CA MET A 344 2.61 28.22 0.81
C MET A 344 2.80 29.66 1.32
N THR A 345 1.76 30.48 1.23
CA THR A 345 1.79 31.84 1.79
C THR A 345 1.85 31.81 3.32
N ASN A 346 2.35 32.91 3.93
CA ASN A 346 2.43 32.98 5.40
C ASN A 346 1.07 32.78 6.08
N GLN A 347 0.00 33.31 5.48
CA GLN A 347 -1.35 33.13 6.02
C GLN A 347 -1.80 31.66 6.02
N PHE A 348 -1.47 30.90 4.97
CA PHE A 348 -1.76 29.47 4.93
C PHE A 348 -0.88 28.69 5.90
N LEU A 349 0.41 29.02 6.00
CA LEU A 349 1.32 28.40 6.93
C LEU A 349 0.85 28.52 8.40
N GLU A 350 0.36 29.69 8.80
CA GLU A 350 -0.19 29.88 10.14
C GLU A 350 -1.42 28.99 10.40
N ARG A 351 -2.24 28.74 9.38
CA ARG A 351 -3.43 27.87 9.48
C ARG A 351 -3.08 26.41 9.69
N THR A 352 -1.93 25.92 9.19
CA THR A 352 -1.52 24.52 9.40
C THR A 352 -1.19 24.18 10.86
N PHE A 353 -1.07 25.21 11.72
CA PHE A 353 -0.88 25.03 13.16
C PHE A 353 -2.16 25.27 13.98
N GLN A 354 -3.31 25.19 13.35
CA GLN A 354 -4.63 25.29 13.97
C GLN A 354 -5.54 24.24 13.34
N PHE A 355 -6.42 23.67 14.15
CA PHE A 355 -7.41 22.75 13.60
C PHE A 355 -8.39 23.46 12.68
N ALA A 356 -8.68 22.85 11.56
CA ALA A 356 -9.58 23.38 10.55
C ALA A 356 -11.00 23.57 11.10
N ASN A 357 -11.52 24.77 10.94
CA ASN A 357 -12.86 25.17 11.36
C ASN A 357 -13.65 25.80 10.19
N TRP A 358 -13.37 25.38 8.97
CA TRP A 358 -14.00 25.89 7.74
C TRP A 358 -14.49 24.76 6.83
N GLY A 359 -15.48 25.06 6.00
CA GLY A 359 -16.00 24.16 4.98
C GLY A 359 -16.44 22.81 5.53
N GLN A 360 -16.05 21.76 4.86
CA GLN A 360 -16.42 20.36 5.22
C GLN A 360 -15.85 19.85 6.55
N TRP A 361 -14.87 20.57 7.13
CA TRP A 361 -14.20 20.19 8.37
C TRP A 361 -14.96 20.62 9.63
N THR A 362 -16.02 21.44 9.50
CA THR A 362 -16.78 22.00 10.61
C THR A 362 -17.91 21.12 11.12
N ALA A 363 -18.17 19.97 10.47
CA ALA A 363 -19.28 19.11 10.85
C ALA A 363 -19.12 18.56 12.29
N PRO A 364 -20.20 18.52 13.10
CA PRO A 364 -20.14 18.06 14.50
C PRO A 364 -19.50 16.67 14.62
N LEU A 365 -18.52 16.52 15.50
CA LEU A 365 -17.71 15.30 15.61
C LEU A 365 -18.52 14.05 15.94
N ALA A 366 -19.41 14.11 16.94
CA ALA A 366 -20.11 12.94 17.44
C ALA A 366 -20.97 12.20 16.37
N PRO A 367 -21.83 12.87 15.58
CA PRO A 367 -22.54 12.19 14.48
C PRO A 367 -21.57 11.70 13.40
N GLN A 368 -20.48 12.41 13.11
CA GLN A 368 -19.49 11.96 12.14
C GLN A 368 -18.73 10.71 12.59
N LEU A 369 -18.44 10.56 13.88
CA LEU A 369 -17.88 9.31 14.43
C LEU A 369 -18.88 8.16 14.33
N GLY A 370 -20.17 8.41 14.53
CA GLY A 370 -21.21 7.41 14.28
C GLY A 370 -21.20 6.92 12.82
N ILE A 371 -21.09 7.84 11.86
CA ILE A 371 -20.94 7.49 10.44
C ILE A 371 -19.63 6.74 10.19
N ALA A 372 -18.53 7.15 10.82
CA ALA A 372 -17.24 6.46 10.71
C ALA A 372 -17.34 5.00 11.20
N VAL A 373 -18.07 4.73 12.29
CA VAL A 373 -18.31 3.36 12.75
C VAL A 373 -19.10 2.54 11.73
N VAL A 374 -20.12 3.12 11.09
CA VAL A 374 -20.87 2.46 10.01
C VAL A 374 -19.96 2.17 8.82
N MET A 375 -19.18 3.14 8.37
CA MET A 375 -18.22 2.97 7.26
C MET A 375 -17.16 1.93 7.62
N GLY A 376 -16.60 1.97 8.84
CA GLY A 376 -15.67 0.98 9.36
C GLY A 376 -16.28 -0.43 9.43
N THR A 377 -17.57 -0.55 9.76
CA THR A 377 -18.30 -1.82 9.73
C THR A 377 -18.39 -2.40 8.31
N ILE A 378 -18.77 -1.58 7.33
CA ILE A 378 -18.83 -2.00 5.93
C ILE A 378 -17.45 -2.40 5.44
N SER A 379 -16.45 -1.58 5.69
CA SER A 379 -15.04 -1.82 5.35
C SER A 379 -14.51 -3.12 5.99
N ALA A 380 -14.80 -3.33 7.27
CA ALA A 380 -14.44 -4.55 7.99
C ALA A 380 -15.12 -5.79 7.38
N TYR A 381 -16.40 -5.71 7.07
CA TYR A 381 -17.14 -6.82 6.46
C TYR A 381 -16.55 -7.20 5.09
N ILE A 382 -16.31 -6.22 4.23
CA ILE A 382 -15.70 -6.45 2.93
C ILE A 382 -14.29 -7.03 3.10
N GLY A 383 -13.48 -6.50 4.01
CA GLY A 383 -12.13 -6.98 4.30
C GLY A 383 -12.11 -8.44 4.77
N LEU A 384 -13.04 -8.83 5.68
CA LEU A 384 -13.20 -10.21 6.11
C LEU A 384 -13.59 -11.15 4.96
N LYS A 385 -14.53 -10.74 4.10
CA LYS A 385 -14.96 -11.52 2.93
C LYS A 385 -13.84 -11.67 1.91
N TRP A 386 -13.18 -10.58 1.60
CA TRP A 386 -12.05 -10.61 0.66
C TRP A 386 -10.88 -11.45 1.21
N GLY A 387 -10.54 -11.29 2.49
CA GLY A 387 -9.55 -12.13 3.15
C GLY A 387 -9.91 -13.62 3.11
N THR A 388 -11.20 -13.97 3.29
CA THR A 388 -11.67 -15.35 3.14
C THR A 388 -11.50 -15.88 1.72
N TRP A 389 -11.78 -15.06 0.69
CA TRP A 389 -11.49 -15.43 -0.69
C TRP A 389 -9.99 -15.62 -0.91
N MET A 390 -9.17 -14.73 -0.37
CA MET A 390 -7.72 -14.79 -0.48
C MET A 390 -7.12 -16.07 0.12
N THR A 391 -7.68 -16.64 1.19
CA THR A 391 -7.21 -17.93 1.73
C THR A 391 -7.29 -19.09 0.74
N ARG A 392 -8.10 -18.96 -0.32
CA ARG A 392 -8.31 -19.97 -1.37
C ARG A 392 -7.46 -19.72 -2.62
N VAL A 393 -6.80 -18.57 -2.70
CA VAL A 393 -5.96 -18.23 -3.86
C VAL A 393 -4.72 -19.13 -3.85
N ARG A 394 -4.59 -19.96 -4.88
CA ARG A 394 -3.45 -20.85 -5.14
C ARG A 394 -2.93 -20.71 -6.57
N ARG A 395 -3.60 -19.92 -7.38
CA ARG A 395 -3.30 -19.73 -8.80
C ARG A 395 -2.87 -18.31 -9.10
#